data_bb74d387ce0cba5c4bcf00649d22cc66
#
_entry.id   bb74d387ce0cba5c4bcf00649d22cc66
#
_cell.length_a   1.000
_cell.length_b   1.000
_cell.length_c   1.000
_cell.angle_alpha   90.00
_cell.angle_beta   90.00
_cell.angle_gamma   90.00
#
_symmetry.space_group_name_H-M   'P 1'
#
loop_
_entity.id
_entity.type
_entity.pdbx_description
1 polymer ?
#
loop_
_entity_poly.entity_id
_entity_poly.type
_entity_poly.pdbx_seq_one_letter_code
_entity_poly.pdbx_strand_id
1 'polypeptide(L)'
;NNLIDSIVTYIRENYKNPALCLSKISDEFHISESYFSHMFKENMNVNFSVYLEDLRLTEAAHLIEKGESGINEIALEVGYNNQTSFRRAFKKKYGVTPSSFGVQS
;
A
#
# COMPACT_ATOMS: atom_id res chain seq x y z
N ASN A 1 17.63 -12.15 -5.73
CA ASN A 1 18.43 -11.02 -5.24
C ASN A 1 18.09 -10.74 -3.79
N ASN A 2 19.09 -10.87 -2.91
CA ASN A 2 18.88 -10.70 -1.47
C ASN A 2 18.42 -9.30 -1.10
N LEU A 3 18.89 -8.28 -1.82
CA LEU A 3 18.51 -6.90 -1.52
C LEU A 3 17.03 -6.66 -1.81
N ILE A 4 16.53 -7.10 -2.95
CA ILE A 4 15.12 -6.90 -3.27
C ILE A 4 14.23 -7.70 -2.31
N ASP A 5 14.64 -8.89 -1.92
CA ASP A 5 13.87 -9.69 -0.97
C ASP A 5 13.77 -8.98 0.39
N SER A 6 14.88 -8.40 0.85
CA SER A 6 14.89 -7.66 2.11
C SER A 6 14.00 -6.43 2.04
N ILE A 7 14.03 -5.73 0.91
CA ILE A 7 13.20 -4.53 0.71
C ILE A 7 11.72 -4.90 0.69
N VAL A 8 11.35 -5.96 -0.02
CA VAL A 8 9.96 -6.40 -0.09
C VAL A 8 9.45 -6.81 1.30
N THR A 9 10.28 -7.52 2.06
CA THR A 9 9.92 -7.89 3.44
C THR A 9 9.69 -6.64 4.29
N TYR A 10 10.59 -5.67 4.18
CA TYR A 10 10.48 -4.41 4.93
C TYR A 10 9.17 -3.68 4.57
N ILE A 11 8.84 -3.62 3.28
CA ILE A 11 7.60 -2.99 2.83
C ILE A 11 6.38 -3.70 3.41
N ARG A 12 6.37 -5.03 3.36
CA ARG A 12 5.24 -5.81 3.88
C ARG A 12 5.06 -5.66 5.38
N GLU A 13 6.17 -5.46 6.10
CA GLU A 13 6.11 -5.26 7.54
C GLU A 13 5.75 -3.84 7.93
N ASN A 14 5.88 -2.88 7.02
CA ASN A 14 5.71 -1.46 7.34
C ASN A 14 4.68 -0.72 6.50
N TYR A 15 3.96 -1.39 5.60
CA TYR A 15 3.05 -0.69 4.70
C TYR A 15 1.91 0.03 5.43
N LYS A 16 1.56 -0.41 6.64
CA LYS A 16 0.50 0.22 7.42
C LYS A 16 0.93 1.56 8.04
N ASN A 17 2.22 1.85 8.03
CA ASN A 17 2.73 3.13 8.47
C ASN A 17 2.51 4.15 7.35
N PRO A 18 1.69 5.20 7.59
CA PRO A 18 1.41 6.18 6.53
C PRO A 18 2.64 6.98 6.12
N ALA A 19 3.69 6.98 6.94
CA ALA A 19 4.93 7.70 6.62
C ALA A 19 5.86 6.91 5.71
N LEU A 20 5.56 5.64 5.42
CA LEU A 20 6.42 4.86 4.53
C LEU A 20 6.45 5.47 3.14
N CYS A 21 7.65 5.73 2.64
CA CYS A 21 7.84 6.39 1.36
C CYS A 21 9.19 5.99 0.78
N LEU A 22 9.42 6.41 -0.47
CA LEU A 22 10.64 6.11 -1.20
C LEU A 22 11.89 6.54 -0.42
N SER A 23 11.86 7.73 0.13
CA SER A 23 12.97 8.29 0.89
C SER A 23 13.30 7.43 2.12
N LYS A 24 12.30 7.00 2.85
CA LYS A 24 12.50 6.19 4.04
C LYS A 24 13.15 4.85 3.73
N ILE A 25 12.72 4.20 2.68
CA ILE A 25 13.26 2.91 2.27
C ILE A 25 14.71 3.08 1.80
N SER A 26 14.95 4.10 1.00
CA SER A 26 16.30 4.39 0.52
C SER A 26 17.27 4.62 1.67
N ASP A 27 16.84 5.39 2.67
CA ASP A 27 17.66 5.63 3.86
C ASP A 27 17.90 4.35 4.65
N GLU A 28 16.89 3.55 4.82
CA GLU A 28 16.98 2.30 5.59
C GLU A 28 18.00 1.35 4.98
N PHE A 29 18.04 1.26 3.66
CA PHE A 29 18.91 0.32 2.96
C PHE A 29 20.17 0.96 2.41
N HIS A 30 20.41 2.25 2.73
CA HIS A 30 21.62 2.97 2.33
C HIS A 30 21.86 2.97 0.82
N ILE A 31 20.81 3.22 0.07
CA ILE A 31 20.86 3.32 -1.39
C ILE A 31 20.20 4.62 -1.83
N SER A 32 20.48 5.06 -3.06
CA SER A 32 19.86 6.27 -3.58
C SER A 32 18.41 5.98 -3.98
N GLU A 33 17.59 7.02 -4.01
CA GLU A 33 16.20 6.87 -4.43
C GLU A 33 16.11 6.45 -5.90
N SER A 34 16.98 6.98 -6.75
CA SER A 34 17.01 6.60 -8.16
C SER A 34 17.34 5.13 -8.36
N TYR A 35 18.34 4.64 -7.64
CA TYR A 35 18.73 3.25 -7.72
C TYR A 35 17.58 2.35 -7.23
N PHE A 36 16.98 2.70 -6.10
CA PHE A 36 15.87 1.94 -5.57
C PHE A 36 14.70 1.87 -6.54
N SER A 37 14.28 3.02 -7.07
CA SER A 37 13.16 3.08 -8.00
C SER A 37 13.38 2.18 -9.21
N HIS A 38 14.58 2.29 -9.80
CA HIS A 38 14.91 1.52 -10.99
C HIS A 38 14.96 0.02 -10.70
N MET A 39 15.67 -0.36 -9.64
CA MET A 39 15.81 -1.74 -9.24
C MET A 39 14.46 -2.37 -8.90
N PHE A 40 13.62 -1.63 -8.17
CA PHE A 40 12.32 -2.13 -7.76
C PHE A 40 11.45 -2.41 -8.99
N LYS A 41 11.38 -1.44 -9.90
CA LYS A 41 10.59 -1.58 -11.12
C LYS A 41 11.08 -2.76 -11.96
N GLU A 42 12.38 -2.92 -12.08
CA GLU A 42 12.96 -4.03 -12.85
C GLU A 42 12.62 -5.38 -12.26
N ASN A 43 12.69 -5.51 -10.94
CA ASN A 43 12.48 -6.80 -10.29
C ASN A 43 11.02 -7.14 -10.05
N MET A 44 10.17 -6.12 -9.81
CA MET A 44 8.78 -6.34 -9.43
C MET A 44 7.80 -6.08 -10.57
N ASN A 45 8.25 -5.49 -11.67
CA ASN A 45 7.44 -5.15 -12.85
C ASN A 45 6.39 -4.07 -12.58
N VAL A 46 6.40 -3.45 -11.40
CA VAL A 46 5.57 -2.31 -11.07
C VAL A 46 6.42 -1.37 -10.23
N ASN A 47 6.09 -0.07 -10.23
CA ASN A 47 6.85 0.85 -9.39
C ASN A 47 6.42 0.71 -7.93
N PHE A 48 7.25 1.27 -7.05
CA PHE A 48 7.02 1.17 -5.61
C PHE A 48 5.66 1.73 -5.18
N SER A 49 5.26 2.88 -5.73
CA SER A 49 3.98 3.50 -5.35
C SER A 49 2.79 2.60 -5.65
N VAL A 50 2.80 1.97 -6.81
CA VAL A 50 1.73 1.05 -7.20
C VAL A 50 1.72 -0.19 -6.29
N TYR A 51 2.90 -0.72 -6.00
CA TYR A 51 3.02 -1.89 -5.14
C TYR A 51 2.51 -1.59 -3.73
N LEU A 52 2.90 -0.46 -3.17
CA LEU A 52 2.48 -0.04 -1.83
C LEU A 52 0.96 0.17 -1.77
N GLU A 53 0.42 0.88 -2.76
CA GLU A 53 -1.01 1.12 -2.84
C GLU A 53 -1.78 -0.20 -2.93
N ASP A 54 -1.28 -1.14 -3.73
CA ASP A 54 -1.91 -2.43 -3.90
C ASP A 54 -1.96 -3.23 -2.59
N LEU A 55 -0.88 -3.22 -1.82
CA LEU A 55 -0.85 -3.88 -0.52
C LEU A 55 -1.90 -3.28 0.41
N ARG A 56 -1.95 -1.96 0.49
CA ARG A 56 -2.88 -1.25 1.37
C ARG A 56 -4.33 -1.52 1.00
N LEU A 57 -4.64 -1.44 -0.28
CA LEU A 57 -6.01 -1.60 -0.75
C LEU A 57 -6.48 -3.06 -0.68
N THR A 58 -5.59 -4.01 -0.93
CA THR A 58 -5.93 -5.42 -0.81
C THR A 58 -6.28 -5.76 0.63
N GLU A 59 -5.50 -5.26 1.58
CA GLU A 59 -5.82 -5.48 3.00
C GLU A 59 -7.10 -4.75 3.39
N ALA A 60 -7.31 -3.55 2.86
CA ALA A 60 -8.55 -2.81 3.14
C ALA A 60 -9.78 -3.59 2.66
N ALA A 61 -9.73 -4.16 1.46
CA ALA A 61 -10.83 -4.96 0.94
C ALA A 61 -11.12 -6.15 1.85
N HIS A 62 -10.07 -6.80 2.33
CA HIS A 62 -10.19 -7.92 3.25
C HIS A 62 -10.88 -7.50 4.54
N LEU A 63 -10.48 -6.36 5.12
CA LEU A 63 -11.08 -5.85 6.36
C LEU A 63 -12.52 -5.42 6.16
N ILE A 64 -12.86 -4.87 5.00
CA ILE A 64 -14.23 -4.49 4.69
C ILE A 64 -15.11 -5.74 4.61
N GLU A 65 -14.63 -6.80 4.00
CA GLU A 65 -15.36 -8.06 3.89
C GLU A 65 -15.62 -8.67 5.26
N LYS A 66 -14.70 -8.52 6.20
CA LYS A 66 -14.88 -9.00 7.56
C LYS A 66 -15.97 -8.24 8.31
N GLY A 67 -16.16 -6.97 7.98
CA GLY A 67 -17.21 -6.16 8.55
C GLY A 67 -17.06 -5.79 10.01
N GLU A 68 -15.84 -5.87 10.55
CA GLU A 68 -15.59 -5.60 11.97
C GLU A 68 -15.28 -4.14 12.28
N SER A 69 -14.94 -3.33 11.28
CA SER A 69 -14.55 -1.94 11.46
C SER A 69 -15.20 -1.06 10.42
N GLY A 70 -15.35 0.23 10.76
CA GLY A 70 -15.88 1.22 9.82
C GLY A 70 -14.87 1.55 8.73
N ILE A 71 -15.38 2.09 7.62
CA ILE A 71 -14.53 2.43 6.46
C ILE A 71 -13.42 3.42 6.83
N ASN A 72 -13.73 4.43 7.64
CA ASN A 72 -12.74 5.43 8.01
C ASN A 72 -11.62 4.84 8.88
N GLU A 73 -11.98 3.91 9.76
CA GLU A 73 -11.01 3.23 10.59
C GLU A 73 -10.10 2.34 9.75
N ILE A 74 -10.68 1.65 8.78
CA ILE A 74 -9.94 0.77 7.88
C ILE A 74 -8.91 1.58 7.08
N ALA A 75 -9.31 2.76 6.58
CA ALA A 75 -8.40 3.63 5.84
C ALA A 75 -7.14 3.93 6.67
N LEU A 76 -7.32 4.30 7.93
CA LEU A 76 -6.20 4.59 8.81
C LEU A 76 -5.38 3.34 9.11
N GLU A 77 -6.04 2.23 9.35
CA GLU A 77 -5.37 0.98 9.71
C GLU A 77 -4.43 0.49 8.60
N VAL A 78 -4.82 0.66 7.34
CA VAL A 78 -3.98 0.18 6.23
C VAL A 78 -2.93 1.18 5.78
N GLY A 79 -2.86 2.35 6.41
CA GLY A 79 -1.77 3.29 6.14
C GLY A 79 -2.16 4.57 5.41
N TYR A 80 -3.44 4.85 5.25
CA TYR A 80 -3.88 6.11 4.65
C TYR A 80 -4.20 7.11 5.76
N ASN A 81 -3.59 8.28 5.71
CA ASN A 81 -3.92 9.35 6.65
C ASN A 81 -4.92 10.35 6.09
N ASN A 82 -5.41 10.09 4.86
CA ASN A 82 -6.39 10.94 4.18
C ASN A 82 -7.47 10.06 3.60
N GLN A 83 -8.70 10.21 4.11
CA GLN A 83 -9.81 9.38 3.68
C GLN A 83 -10.21 9.60 2.23
N THR A 84 -10.07 10.82 1.73
CA THR A 84 -10.38 11.14 0.34
C THR A 84 -9.45 10.38 -0.61
N SER A 85 -8.15 10.38 -0.28
CA SER A 85 -7.16 9.65 -1.07
C SER A 85 -7.44 8.15 -1.06
N PHE A 86 -7.80 7.63 0.10
CA PHE A 86 -8.13 6.22 0.23
C PHE A 86 -9.32 5.83 -0.65
N ARG A 87 -10.40 6.59 -0.55
CA ARG A 87 -11.62 6.28 -1.31
C ARG A 87 -11.40 6.38 -2.81
N ARG A 88 -10.64 7.36 -3.24
CA ARG A 88 -10.32 7.53 -4.66
C ARG A 88 -9.50 6.35 -5.17
N ALA A 89 -8.47 5.97 -4.44
CA ALA A 89 -7.61 4.84 -4.82
C ALA A 89 -8.39 3.54 -4.83
N PHE A 90 -9.22 3.33 -3.82
CA PHE A 90 -10.02 2.11 -3.72
C PHE A 90 -10.97 1.98 -4.91
N LYS A 91 -11.69 3.06 -5.23
CA LYS A 91 -12.63 3.04 -6.34
C LYS A 91 -11.90 2.79 -7.66
N LYS A 92 -10.72 3.37 -7.83
CA LYS A 92 -9.92 3.16 -9.04
C LYS A 92 -9.54 1.69 -9.20
N LYS A 93 -9.15 1.03 -8.11
CA LYS A 93 -8.74 -0.36 -8.16
C LYS A 93 -9.91 -1.33 -8.32
N TYR A 94 -10.98 -1.12 -7.58
CA TYR A 94 -12.09 -2.07 -7.52
C TYR A 94 -13.33 -1.67 -8.30
N GLY A 95 -13.38 -0.45 -8.83
CA GLY A 95 -14.50 0.03 -9.62
C GLY A 95 -15.71 0.49 -8.81
N VAL A 96 -15.69 0.31 -7.49
CA VAL A 96 -16.77 0.73 -6.59
C VAL A 96 -16.17 1.38 -5.35
N THR A 97 -16.98 2.17 -4.64
CA THR A 97 -16.54 2.79 -3.40
C THR A 97 -16.38 1.74 -2.31
N PRO A 98 -15.59 2.03 -1.27
CA PRO A 98 -15.47 1.10 -0.15
C PRO A 98 -16.81 0.72 0.48
N SER A 99 -17.72 1.69 0.61
CA SER A 99 -19.05 1.42 1.17
C SER A 99 -19.86 0.46 0.30
N SER A 100 -19.83 0.68 -1.02
CA SER A 100 -20.53 -0.19 -1.97
C SER A 100 -19.91 -1.59 -1.99
N PHE A 101 -18.60 -1.67 -1.87
CA PHE A 101 -17.89 -2.94 -1.83
C PHE A 101 -18.36 -3.78 -0.63
N GLY A 102 -18.50 -3.14 0.53
CA GLY A 102 -18.97 -3.81 1.74
C GLY A 102 -20.38 -4.35 1.60
N VAL A 103 -21.25 -3.61 0.92
CA VAL A 103 -22.64 -4.03 0.69
C VAL A 103 -22.70 -5.23 -0.25
N GLN A 104 -21.79 -5.30 -1.22
CA GLN A 104 -21.75 -6.38 -2.21
C GLN A 104 -21.21 -7.67 -1.64
N SER A 105 -20.39 -7.57 -0.60
CA SER A 105 -19.82 -8.74 0.03
C SER A 105 -20.68 -9.22 1.19
#